data_40b3c9a20acac4a7e83cabb31b68bed6
#
_entry.id   40b3c9a20acac4a7e83cabb31b68bed6
#
_cell.length_a   1.000
_cell.length_b   1.000
_cell.length_c   1.000
_cell.angle_alpha   90.00
_cell.angle_beta   90.00
_cell.angle_gamma   90.00
#
_symmetry.space_group_name_H-M   'P 1'
#
loop_
_entity.id
_entity.type
_entity.pdbx_description
1 polymer ?
#
loop_
_entity_poly.entity_id
_entity_poly.type
_entity_poly.pdbx_seq_one_letter_code
_entity_poly.pdbx_strand_id
1 'polypeptide(L)'
;MTKSNVVVVSGGFDPLHSGHIAMFEEARKLGDYLVVAVNSEEWLTRKKGRPFMSLSERMYIIKNLSMVTMVTAIDDTDDTAIDAIYKTREVFPTSNIIFANGGDRTSENIPEMLLLKLMSDNLSFAFGVGGTEKKNSSSTILDDWNTHRTERDWGYWRVLDDKKTVKVKELVIMPGKSLSNQRHEFRNEAWHVIKGECKIQFDDTEITTTATMGDINIIPIMAWHRPYNDTDEPCHIIEIQSGKQCTEEDIERKE
;
A
#
# COMPACT_ATOMS: atom_id res chain seq x y z
N MET A 1 -34.80 -32.22 5.83
CA MET A 1 -33.36 -31.92 5.71
C MET A 1 -33.13 -30.49 6.17
N THR A 2 -32.21 -30.26 7.06
CA THR A 2 -31.82 -28.87 7.49
C THR A 2 -31.16 -28.18 6.31
N LYS A 3 -31.56 -26.94 6.02
CA LYS A 3 -30.93 -26.12 5.00
C LYS A 3 -29.49 -25.82 5.42
N SER A 4 -28.53 -25.86 4.47
CA SER A 4 -27.17 -25.43 4.71
C SER A 4 -27.10 -23.90 4.87
N ASN A 5 -26.15 -23.42 5.65
CA ASN A 5 -25.86 -22.02 5.82
C ASN A 5 -24.62 -21.65 4.96
N VAL A 6 -24.76 -20.66 4.08
CA VAL A 6 -23.69 -20.14 3.25
C VAL A 6 -23.35 -18.74 3.71
N VAL A 7 -22.13 -18.54 4.15
CA VAL A 7 -21.64 -17.23 4.59
C VAL A 7 -21.00 -16.52 3.42
N VAL A 8 -21.35 -15.26 3.21
CA VAL A 8 -20.79 -14.40 2.17
C VAL A 8 -20.06 -13.25 2.83
N VAL A 9 -18.83 -13.02 2.45
CA VAL A 9 -18.05 -11.82 2.77
C VAL A 9 -17.66 -11.11 1.49
N SER A 10 -17.59 -9.78 1.51
CA SER A 10 -17.16 -8.99 0.36
C SER A 10 -16.06 -7.99 0.71
N GLY A 11 -15.21 -7.67 -0.26
CA GLY A 11 -14.17 -6.67 -0.07
C GLY A 11 -13.16 -6.59 -1.19
N GLY A 12 -12.32 -5.56 -1.14
CA GLY A 12 -11.22 -5.38 -2.08
C GLY A 12 -10.07 -6.35 -1.86
N PHE A 13 -9.75 -6.67 -0.60
CA PHE A 13 -8.65 -7.57 -0.22
C PHE A 13 -7.31 -7.21 -0.90
N ASP A 14 -6.97 -5.94 -0.89
CA ASP A 14 -5.89 -5.37 -1.70
C ASP A 14 -4.98 -4.42 -0.90
N PRO A 15 -3.84 -4.93 -0.37
CA PRO A 15 -3.45 -6.34 -0.29
C PRO A 15 -4.26 -7.12 0.75
N LEU A 16 -4.26 -8.46 0.60
CA LEU A 16 -4.75 -9.36 1.63
C LEU A 16 -3.83 -9.29 2.86
N HIS A 17 -4.41 -9.30 4.06
CA HIS A 17 -3.67 -9.20 5.33
C HIS A 17 -4.32 -10.02 6.45
N SER A 18 -3.64 -10.14 7.59
CA SER A 18 -4.07 -10.95 8.75
C SER A 18 -5.49 -10.61 9.25
N GLY A 19 -5.90 -9.35 9.17
CA GLY A 19 -7.26 -8.94 9.53
C GLY A 19 -8.33 -9.55 8.62
N HIS A 20 -8.05 -9.69 7.32
CA HIS A 20 -8.95 -10.39 6.40
C HIS A 20 -8.99 -11.89 6.68
N ILE A 21 -7.85 -12.51 6.98
CA ILE A 21 -7.79 -13.93 7.35
C ILE A 21 -8.63 -14.19 8.61
N ALA A 22 -8.47 -13.39 9.66
CA ALA A 22 -9.26 -13.50 10.88
C ALA A 22 -10.77 -13.36 10.60
N MET A 23 -11.15 -12.42 9.73
CA MET A 23 -12.54 -12.27 9.30
C MET A 23 -13.05 -13.52 8.57
N PHE A 24 -12.26 -14.12 7.68
CA PHE A 24 -12.65 -15.34 6.97
C PHE A 24 -12.79 -16.54 7.92
N GLU A 25 -11.88 -16.68 8.88
CA GLU A 25 -11.94 -17.74 9.90
C GLU A 25 -13.21 -17.61 10.76
N GLU A 26 -13.54 -16.43 11.24
CA GLU A 26 -14.74 -16.19 12.02
C GLU A 26 -16.02 -16.32 11.18
N ALA A 27 -16.03 -15.82 9.95
CA ALA A 27 -17.14 -15.98 9.02
C ALA A 27 -17.42 -17.48 8.75
N ARG A 28 -16.37 -18.29 8.55
CA ARG A 28 -16.51 -19.73 8.31
C ARG A 28 -17.19 -20.48 9.47
N LYS A 29 -17.10 -19.99 10.70
CA LYS A 29 -17.77 -20.59 11.87
C LYS A 29 -19.28 -20.35 11.90
N LEU A 30 -19.76 -19.37 11.13
CA LEU A 30 -21.20 -19.04 11.07
C LEU A 30 -22.01 -19.94 10.14
N GLY A 31 -21.34 -20.74 9.29
CA GLY A 31 -22.05 -21.59 8.32
C GLY A 31 -21.23 -22.75 7.80
N ASP A 32 -21.84 -23.51 6.90
CA ASP A 32 -21.25 -24.72 6.30
C ASP A 32 -20.30 -24.40 5.15
N TYR A 33 -20.48 -23.26 4.48
CA TYR A 33 -19.70 -22.81 3.34
C TYR A 33 -19.34 -21.33 3.47
N LEU A 34 -18.16 -20.95 3.01
CA LEU A 34 -17.71 -19.56 2.92
C LEU A 34 -17.50 -19.16 1.46
N VAL A 35 -18.24 -18.17 1.02
CA VAL A 35 -18.09 -17.51 -0.27
C VAL A 35 -17.41 -16.16 -0.04
N VAL A 36 -16.31 -15.89 -0.75
CA VAL A 36 -15.62 -14.62 -0.73
C VAL A 36 -15.84 -13.91 -2.05
N ALA A 37 -16.49 -12.76 -1.98
CA ALA A 37 -16.82 -11.91 -3.10
C ALA A 37 -15.79 -10.76 -3.21
N VAL A 38 -15.10 -10.68 -4.35
CA VAL A 38 -13.96 -9.80 -4.55
C VAL A 38 -14.36 -8.61 -5.41
N ASN A 39 -14.16 -7.40 -4.91
CA ASN A 39 -14.43 -6.17 -5.65
C ASN A 39 -13.53 -6.02 -6.89
N SER A 40 -14.07 -5.33 -7.91
CA SER A 40 -13.38 -5.04 -9.17
C SER A 40 -12.13 -4.16 -9.00
N GLU A 41 -11.33 -4.07 -10.05
CA GLU A 41 -10.20 -3.12 -10.11
C GLU A 41 -10.72 -1.68 -10.26
N GLU A 42 -11.82 -1.49 -10.96
CA GLU A 42 -12.52 -0.22 -11.14
C GLU A 42 -12.98 0.35 -9.79
N TRP A 43 -13.57 -0.48 -8.94
CA TRP A 43 -13.97 -0.09 -7.59
C TRP A 43 -12.76 0.31 -6.74
N LEU A 44 -11.67 -0.47 -6.79
CA LEU A 44 -10.43 -0.12 -6.09
C LEU A 44 -9.84 1.18 -6.60
N THR A 45 -9.89 1.42 -7.92
CA THR A 45 -9.42 2.66 -8.53
C THR A 45 -10.24 3.86 -8.04
N ARG A 46 -11.58 3.74 -8.01
CA ARG A 46 -12.45 4.80 -7.45
C ARG A 46 -12.13 5.07 -5.97
N LYS A 47 -11.86 4.02 -5.20
CA LYS A 47 -11.67 4.11 -3.74
C LYS A 47 -10.25 4.48 -3.30
N LYS A 48 -9.22 4.05 -4.03
CA LYS A 48 -7.81 4.14 -3.61
C LYS A 48 -6.88 4.76 -4.68
N GLY A 49 -7.41 5.15 -5.84
CA GLY A 49 -6.63 5.68 -6.96
C GLY A 49 -6.08 4.62 -7.89
N ARG A 50 -5.66 3.47 -7.38
CA ARG A 50 -5.22 2.30 -8.18
C ARG A 50 -5.29 1.02 -7.35
N PRO A 51 -5.46 -0.16 -7.98
CA PRO A 51 -5.27 -1.44 -7.31
C PRO A 51 -3.76 -1.70 -7.07
N PHE A 52 -3.45 -2.38 -5.97
CA PHE A 52 -2.11 -2.91 -5.70
C PHE A 52 -1.90 -4.26 -6.40
N MET A 53 -2.90 -5.14 -6.36
CA MET A 53 -2.92 -6.43 -7.05
C MET A 53 -4.08 -6.50 -8.04
N SER A 54 -3.88 -7.20 -9.18
CA SER A 54 -4.96 -7.49 -10.13
C SER A 54 -6.08 -8.30 -9.47
N LEU A 55 -7.29 -8.22 -10.02
CA LEU A 55 -8.43 -9.02 -9.57
C LEU A 55 -8.12 -10.52 -9.61
N SER A 56 -7.48 -10.97 -10.68
CA SER A 56 -7.08 -12.38 -10.87
C SER A 56 -6.12 -12.85 -9.78
N GLU A 57 -5.15 -12.04 -9.39
CA GLU A 57 -4.17 -12.36 -8.34
C GLU A 57 -4.86 -12.46 -6.97
N ARG A 58 -5.69 -11.47 -6.62
CA ARG A 58 -6.45 -11.47 -5.37
C ARG A 58 -7.35 -12.69 -5.26
N MET A 59 -8.10 -13.01 -6.33
CA MET A 59 -8.95 -14.20 -6.39
C MET A 59 -8.15 -15.49 -6.27
N TYR A 60 -6.99 -15.58 -6.93
CA TYR A 60 -6.13 -16.77 -6.86
C TYR A 60 -5.62 -17.01 -5.43
N ILE A 61 -5.13 -15.98 -4.76
CA ILE A 61 -4.68 -16.07 -3.36
C ILE A 61 -5.82 -16.54 -2.45
N ILE A 62 -6.97 -15.88 -2.52
CA ILE A 62 -8.13 -16.17 -1.66
C ILE A 62 -8.66 -17.59 -1.89
N LYS A 63 -8.73 -18.05 -3.15
CA LYS A 63 -9.20 -19.40 -3.50
C LYS A 63 -8.37 -20.51 -2.85
N ASN A 64 -7.09 -20.26 -2.58
CA ASN A 64 -6.19 -21.24 -1.98
C ASN A 64 -6.17 -21.22 -0.43
N LEU A 65 -7.04 -20.42 0.20
CA LEU A 65 -7.22 -20.44 1.66
C LEU A 65 -8.15 -21.60 2.05
N SER A 66 -7.73 -22.41 3.01
CA SER A 66 -8.43 -23.65 3.41
C SER A 66 -9.85 -23.42 3.91
N MET A 67 -10.16 -22.25 4.49
CA MET A 67 -11.49 -21.91 4.99
C MET A 67 -12.46 -21.46 3.87
N VAL A 68 -11.96 -21.11 2.69
CA VAL A 68 -12.76 -20.57 1.58
C VAL A 68 -13.31 -21.69 0.72
N THR A 69 -14.61 -21.72 0.54
CA THR A 69 -15.28 -22.70 -0.33
C THR A 69 -15.35 -22.23 -1.78
N MET A 70 -15.64 -20.95 -1.97
CA MET A 70 -15.81 -20.35 -3.30
C MET A 70 -15.34 -18.91 -3.31
N VAL A 71 -14.75 -18.49 -4.42
CA VAL A 71 -14.40 -17.08 -4.70
C VAL A 71 -15.14 -16.62 -5.94
N THR A 72 -15.70 -15.43 -5.91
CA THR A 72 -16.40 -14.83 -7.06
C THR A 72 -16.03 -13.35 -7.20
N ALA A 73 -15.87 -12.90 -8.44
CA ALA A 73 -15.86 -11.48 -8.75
C ALA A 73 -17.29 -10.94 -8.73
N ILE A 74 -17.47 -9.68 -8.35
CA ILE A 74 -18.79 -9.05 -8.32
C ILE A 74 -18.86 -7.85 -9.26
N ASP A 75 -20.07 -7.54 -9.72
CA ASP A 75 -20.42 -6.26 -10.30
C ASP A 75 -20.65 -5.27 -9.13
N ASP A 76 -19.79 -4.30 -9.02
CA ASP A 76 -19.81 -3.27 -7.99
C ASP A 76 -19.83 -1.84 -8.59
N THR A 77 -20.42 -1.73 -9.77
CA THR A 77 -20.58 -0.45 -10.49
C THR A 77 -21.49 0.52 -9.74
N ASP A 78 -22.39 0.00 -8.91
CA ASP A 78 -23.30 0.75 -8.02
C ASP A 78 -22.72 0.99 -6.60
N ASP A 79 -21.44 0.65 -6.38
CA ASP A 79 -20.74 0.71 -5.09
C ASP A 79 -21.33 -0.18 -3.98
N THR A 80 -22.15 -1.18 -4.35
CA THR A 80 -22.71 -2.17 -3.41
C THR A 80 -22.10 -3.56 -3.62
N ALA A 81 -22.29 -4.47 -2.64
CA ALA A 81 -21.97 -5.88 -2.78
C ALA A 81 -23.23 -6.75 -2.97
N ILE A 82 -24.32 -6.17 -3.45
CA ILE A 82 -25.60 -6.84 -3.69
C ILE A 82 -25.42 -8.02 -4.66
N ASP A 83 -24.63 -7.86 -5.71
CA ASP A 83 -24.33 -8.89 -6.69
C ASP A 83 -23.68 -10.15 -6.04
N ALA A 84 -22.91 -9.99 -4.97
CA ALA A 84 -22.35 -11.11 -4.21
C ALA A 84 -23.46 -12.03 -3.65
N ILE A 85 -24.54 -11.44 -3.16
CA ILE A 85 -25.69 -12.17 -2.60
C ILE A 85 -26.43 -12.89 -3.72
N TYR A 86 -26.67 -12.24 -4.85
CA TYR A 86 -27.34 -12.86 -6.01
C TYR A 86 -26.51 -14.01 -6.59
N LYS A 87 -25.23 -13.82 -6.86
CA LYS A 87 -24.34 -14.89 -7.36
C LYS A 87 -24.24 -16.07 -6.40
N THR A 88 -24.23 -15.80 -5.10
CA THR A 88 -24.27 -16.88 -4.10
C THR A 88 -25.60 -17.61 -4.14
N ARG A 89 -26.72 -16.92 -4.31
CA ARG A 89 -28.06 -17.53 -4.42
C ARG A 89 -28.19 -18.42 -5.66
N GLU A 90 -27.60 -18.03 -6.79
CA GLU A 90 -27.59 -18.85 -8.01
C GLU A 90 -26.90 -20.20 -7.79
N VAL A 91 -25.76 -20.20 -7.05
CA VAL A 91 -25.01 -21.44 -6.76
C VAL A 91 -25.64 -22.26 -5.64
N PHE A 92 -26.26 -21.61 -4.66
CA PHE A 92 -26.84 -22.21 -3.46
C PHE A 92 -28.35 -21.85 -3.32
N PRO A 93 -29.22 -22.29 -4.23
CA PRO A 93 -30.57 -21.76 -4.35
C PRO A 93 -31.48 -22.06 -3.15
N THR A 94 -31.22 -23.12 -2.39
CA THR A 94 -32.05 -23.55 -1.25
C THR A 94 -31.44 -23.26 0.11
N SER A 95 -30.23 -22.74 0.16
CA SER A 95 -29.49 -22.48 1.40
C SER A 95 -29.90 -21.17 2.07
N ASN A 96 -29.67 -21.05 3.37
CA ASN A 96 -29.69 -19.77 4.03
C ASN A 96 -28.40 -19.00 3.70
N ILE A 97 -28.52 -17.74 3.35
CA ILE A 97 -27.38 -16.86 3.12
C ILE A 97 -27.16 -15.97 4.35
N ILE A 98 -25.94 -15.91 4.83
CA ILE A 98 -25.52 -15.02 5.92
C ILE A 98 -24.49 -14.05 5.32
N PHE A 99 -24.88 -12.78 5.10
CA PHE A 99 -23.96 -11.76 4.64
C PHE A 99 -23.18 -11.21 5.84
N ALA A 100 -21.89 -11.55 5.92
CA ALA A 100 -21.06 -11.28 7.07
C ALA A 100 -20.18 -10.06 6.84
N ASN A 101 -20.24 -9.10 7.76
CA ASN A 101 -19.54 -7.84 7.72
C ASN A 101 -18.56 -7.72 8.87
N GLY A 102 -17.33 -7.30 8.57
CA GLY A 102 -16.28 -7.02 9.54
C GLY A 102 -16.07 -5.52 9.78
N GLY A 103 -15.24 -5.20 10.77
CA GLY A 103 -14.84 -3.84 11.07
C GLY A 103 -15.98 -2.95 11.58
N ASP A 104 -16.08 -1.77 10.99
CA ASP A 104 -17.01 -0.69 11.35
C ASP A 104 -18.37 -0.75 10.62
N ARG A 105 -18.67 -1.86 9.95
CA ARG A 105 -19.93 -2.07 9.24
C ARG A 105 -21.05 -2.41 10.23
N THR A 106 -22.19 -1.72 10.05
CA THR A 106 -23.41 -1.89 10.87
C THR A 106 -24.64 -1.99 9.97
N SER A 107 -25.79 -2.33 10.55
CA SER A 107 -27.07 -2.36 9.83
C SER A 107 -27.49 -1.00 9.26
N GLU A 108 -26.90 0.09 9.70
CA GLU A 108 -27.24 1.45 9.29
C GLU A 108 -26.38 1.97 8.15
N ASN A 109 -25.20 1.35 7.90
CA ASN A 109 -24.21 1.89 6.96
C ASN A 109 -23.89 0.94 5.81
N ILE A 110 -24.69 -0.11 5.56
CA ILE A 110 -24.55 -1.00 4.42
C ILE A 110 -25.80 -0.98 3.52
N PRO A 111 -25.64 -0.73 2.21
CA PRO A 111 -26.76 -0.67 1.27
C PRO A 111 -27.45 -2.03 1.08
N GLU A 112 -26.74 -3.13 1.29
CA GLU A 112 -27.24 -4.51 1.16
C GLU A 112 -28.44 -4.82 2.07
N MET A 113 -28.61 -4.06 3.15
CA MET A 113 -29.77 -4.18 4.04
C MET A 113 -31.12 -3.99 3.35
N LEU A 114 -31.13 -3.28 2.21
CA LEU A 114 -32.35 -3.13 1.39
C LEU A 114 -32.89 -4.46 0.90
N LEU A 115 -32.04 -5.45 0.69
CA LEU A 115 -32.42 -6.78 0.22
C LEU A 115 -33.21 -7.59 1.27
N LEU A 116 -33.08 -7.28 2.57
CA LEU A 116 -33.87 -7.96 3.62
C LEU A 116 -35.38 -7.88 3.34
N LYS A 117 -35.83 -6.76 2.78
CA LYS A 117 -37.25 -6.57 2.45
C LYS A 117 -37.71 -7.40 1.25
N LEU A 118 -36.77 -7.78 0.36
CA LEU A 118 -37.05 -8.48 -0.89
C LEU A 118 -36.80 -9.98 -0.79
N MET A 119 -35.88 -10.42 0.09
CA MET A 119 -35.41 -11.80 0.20
C MET A 119 -35.58 -12.37 1.62
N SER A 120 -36.64 -12.00 2.32
CA SER A 120 -36.86 -12.15 3.76
C SER A 120 -36.68 -13.55 4.34
N ASP A 121 -36.90 -14.61 3.57
CA ASP A 121 -37.01 -15.95 4.14
C ASP A 121 -35.69 -16.72 4.28
N ASN A 122 -34.62 -16.30 3.59
CA ASN A 122 -33.35 -17.03 3.59
C ASN A 122 -32.11 -16.12 3.50
N LEU A 123 -32.21 -14.87 3.95
CA LEU A 123 -31.10 -13.93 4.04
C LEU A 123 -31.02 -13.33 5.43
N SER A 124 -29.83 -13.34 6.02
CA SER A 124 -29.51 -12.70 7.29
C SER A 124 -28.18 -11.98 7.23
N PHE A 125 -27.94 -11.11 8.20
CA PHE A 125 -26.69 -10.32 8.27
C PHE A 125 -26.00 -10.60 9.59
N ALA A 126 -24.66 -10.71 9.55
CA ALA A 126 -23.81 -10.79 10.72
C ALA A 126 -22.83 -9.61 10.71
N PHE A 127 -22.61 -8.98 11.86
CA PHE A 127 -21.75 -7.81 12.01
C PHE A 127 -20.63 -8.08 13.03
N GLY A 128 -19.53 -7.32 12.94
CA GLY A 128 -18.39 -7.46 13.85
C GLY A 128 -17.61 -8.76 13.65
N VAL A 129 -17.75 -9.40 12.48
CA VAL A 129 -17.08 -10.66 12.18
C VAL A 129 -15.59 -10.42 11.99
N GLY A 130 -14.77 -11.17 12.73
CA GLY A 130 -13.30 -10.97 12.75
C GLY A 130 -12.82 -9.98 13.80
N GLY A 131 -13.73 -9.49 14.67
CA GLY A 131 -13.47 -8.57 15.77
C GLY A 131 -13.73 -7.11 15.41
N THR A 132 -13.98 -6.30 16.44
CA THR A 132 -14.26 -4.86 16.31
C THR A 132 -13.00 -4.02 16.28
N GLU A 133 -11.88 -4.54 16.77
CA GLU A 133 -10.58 -3.87 16.68
C GLU A 133 -9.95 -4.12 15.30
N LYS A 134 -9.68 -3.03 14.59
CA LYS A 134 -9.04 -3.07 13.29
C LYS A 134 -7.55 -3.41 13.46
N LYS A 135 -7.22 -4.70 13.47
CA LYS A 135 -5.83 -5.19 13.64
C LYS A 135 -4.88 -4.68 12.57
N ASN A 136 -5.39 -4.42 11.36
CA ASN A 136 -4.61 -3.91 10.24
C ASN A 136 -5.53 -3.39 9.13
N SER A 137 -4.98 -2.64 8.16
CA SER A 137 -5.72 -2.27 6.95
C SER A 137 -4.80 -2.28 5.74
N SER A 138 -5.36 -2.63 4.58
CA SER A 138 -4.63 -2.56 3.32
C SER A 138 -4.06 -1.17 3.06
N SER A 139 -4.80 -0.10 3.39
CA SER A 139 -4.31 1.28 3.23
C SER A 139 -3.12 1.57 4.14
N THR A 140 -3.19 1.19 5.42
CA THR A 140 -2.07 1.39 6.36
C THR A 140 -0.82 0.65 5.90
N ILE A 141 -0.96 -0.61 5.43
CA ILE A 141 0.19 -1.38 4.92
C ILE A 141 0.82 -0.69 3.70
N LEU A 142 0.00 -0.18 2.79
CA LEU A 142 0.50 0.52 1.59
C LEU A 142 1.11 1.88 1.95
N ASP A 143 0.52 2.61 2.91
CA ASP A 143 1.05 3.87 3.39
C ASP A 143 2.40 3.65 4.10
N ASP A 144 2.51 2.66 4.97
CA ASP A 144 3.77 2.28 5.62
C ASP A 144 4.85 1.90 4.59
N TRP A 145 4.46 1.13 3.56
CA TRP A 145 5.37 0.79 2.47
C TRP A 145 5.84 2.02 1.69
N ASN A 146 4.91 2.90 1.30
CA ASN A 146 5.20 4.10 0.52
C ASN A 146 5.96 5.17 1.32
N THR A 147 5.80 5.19 2.64
CA THR A 147 6.45 6.15 3.55
C THR A 147 7.67 5.57 4.24
N HIS A 148 8.01 4.28 3.97
CA HIS A 148 9.18 3.65 4.58
C HIS A 148 10.44 4.45 4.29
N ARG A 149 11.14 4.82 5.36
CA ARG A 149 12.38 5.59 5.31
C ARG A 149 13.49 4.91 6.07
N THR A 150 14.71 5.11 5.63
CA THR A 150 15.90 4.61 6.30
C THR A 150 16.51 5.75 7.13
N GLU A 151 16.45 5.61 8.44
CA GLU A 151 17.04 6.58 9.38
C GLU A 151 18.56 6.50 9.39
N ARG A 152 19.22 7.64 9.55
CA ARG A 152 20.66 7.81 9.68
C ARG A 152 20.94 8.93 10.68
N ASP A 153 22.17 9.03 11.18
CA ASP A 153 22.59 10.08 12.11
C ASP A 153 22.44 11.50 11.54
N TRP A 154 22.41 11.60 10.21
CA TRP A 154 22.26 12.88 9.51
C TRP A 154 20.80 13.22 9.15
N GLY A 155 19.85 12.31 9.34
CA GLY A 155 18.46 12.46 8.97
C GLY A 155 17.90 11.17 8.41
N TYR A 156 17.26 11.19 7.25
CA TYR A 156 16.74 9.98 6.61
C TYR A 156 16.72 10.09 5.09
N TRP A 157 16.54 8.93 4.46
CA TRP A 157 16.21 8.85 3.04
C TRP A 157 15.12 7.81 2.80
N ARG A 158 14.41 7.98 1.68
CA ARG A 158 13.45 7.00 1.19
C ARG A 158 13.50 6.90 -0.33
N VAL A 159 13.21 5.72 -0.85
CA VAL A 159 13.09 5.49 -2.29
C VAL A 159 11.68 5.89 -2.73
N LEU A 160 11.60 6.72 -3.77
CA LEU A 160 10.34 7.14 -4.39
C LEU A 160 10.06 6.34 -5.67
N ASP A 161 11.10 5.97 -6.43
CA ASP A 161 11.02 5.10 -7.60
C ASP A 161 12.36 4.36 -7.77
N ASP A 162 12.32 3.08 -8.13
CA ASP A 162 13.51 2.24 -8.31
C ASP A 162 13.38 1.42 -9.59
N LYS A 163 14.16 1.80 -10.60
CA LYS A 163 14.29 1.10 -11.87
C LYS A 163 15.74 0.74 -12.10
N LYS A 164 15.98 -0.24 -12.96
CA LYS A 164 17.33 -0.79 -13.19
C LYS A 164 18.41 0.28 -13.44
N THR A 165 18.09 1.36 -14.16
CA THR A 165 19.04 2.40 -14.60
C THR A 165 18.71 3.79 -14.07
N VAL A 166 17.63 3.92 -13.30
CA VAL A 166 17.20 5.17 -12.69
C VAL A 166 16.63 4.88 -11.30
N LYS A 167 17.07 5.63 -10.30
CA LYS A 167 16.50 5.58 -8.95
C LYS A 167 16.20 7.01 -8.48
N VAL A 168 15.05 7.20 -7.85
CA VAL A 168 14.65 8.47 -7.27
C VAL A 168 14.52 8.31 -5.77
N LYS A 169 15.20 9.17 -5.02
CA LYS A 169 15.15 9.19 -3.55
C LYS A 169 14.76 10.58 -3.05
N GLU A 170 14.15 10.63 -1.89
CA GLU A 170 14.13 11.81 -1.05
C GLU A 170 15.19 11.66 0.03
N LEU A 171 16.02 12.68 0.19
CA LEU A 171 17.00 12.83 1.28
C LEU A 171 16.53 13.99 2.16
N VAL A 172 16.56 13.80 3.47
CA VAL A 172 16.26 14.88 4.43
C VAL A 172 17.44 15.02 5.38
N ILE A 173 18.13 16.17 5.29
CA ILE A 173 19.33 16.47 6.08
C ILE A 173 18.93 17.38 7.23
N MET A 174 19.09 16.90 8.45
CA MET A 174 18.75 17.64 9.67
C MET A 174 19.74 18.77 9.93
N PRO A 175 19.33 19.81 10.69
CA PRO A 175 20.21 20.92 11.10
C PRO A 175 21.53 20.44 11.69
N GLY A 176 22.64 21.03 11.24
CA GLY A 176 24.00 20.73 11.71
C GLY A 176 24.53 19.35 11.26
N LYS A 177 23.90 18.71 10.29
CA LYS A 177 24.26 17.36 9.83
C LYS A 177 24.77 17.33 8.40
N SER A 178 25.50 16.26 8.06
CA SER A 178 26.04 16.03 6.72
C SER A 178 26.03 14.55 6.36
N LEU A 179 25.92 14.26 5.08
CA LEU A 179 26.23 12.93 4.55
C LEU A 179 27.75 12.71 4.54
N SER A 180 28.17 11.47 4.28
CA SER A 180 29.57 11.15 4.00
C SER A 180 30.06 11.84 2.74
N ASN A 181 31.37 12.14 2.68
CA ASN A 181 31.99 12.49 1.40
C ASN A 181 32.10 11.23 0.55
N GLN A 182 31.45 11.23 -0.62
CA GLN A 182 31.27 10.03 -1.44
C GLN A 182 31.38 10.32 -2.92
N ARG A 183 31.63 9.26 -3.72
CA ARG A 183 31.58 9.31 -5.19
C ARG A 183 31.00 8.01 -5.75
N HIS A 184 30.65 8.03 -7.04
CA HIS A 184 30.01 6.92 -7.75
C HIS A 184 30.71 6.66 -9.07
N GLU A 185 30.95 5.39 -9.41
CA GLU A 185 31.60 5.00 -10.66
C GLU A 185 30.60 4.84 -11.81
N PHE A 186 29.35 4.39 -11.52
CA PHE A 186 28.42 3.94 -12.55
C PHE A 186 27.19 4.81 -12.72
N ARG A 187 27.01 5.85 -11.87
CA ARG A 187 25.86 6.75 -11.94
C ARG A 187 26.23 8.22 -11.80
N ASN A 188 25.44 9.07 -12.43
CA ASN A 188 25.34 10.49 -12.11
C ASN A 188 24.18 10.70 -11.13
N GLU A 189 24.21 11.82 -10.41
CA GLU A 189 23.10 12.25 -9.58
C GLU A 189 22.68 13.68 -9.94
N ALA A 190 21.37 13.93 -9.89
CA ALA A 190 20.82 15.28 -9.95
C ALA A 190 20.05 15.52 -8.65
N TRP A 191 20.43 16.56 -7.92
CA TRP A 191 19.85 16.94 -6.63
C TRP A 191 19.02 18.19 -6.78
N HIS A 192 17.72 18.05 -6.57
CA HIS A 192 16.78 19.16 -6.56
C HIS A 192 16.35 19.47 -5.12
N VAL A 193 16.72 20.64 -4.62
CA VAL A 193 16.29 21.10 -3.30
C VAL A 193 14.83 21.53 -3.38
N ILE A 194 13.96 20.83 -2.65
CA ILE A 194 12.51 21.08 -2.65
C ILE A 194 12.03 21.82 -1.40
N LYS A 195 12.86 21.89 -0.35
CA LYS A 195 12.60 22.64 0.87
C LYS A 195 13.89 22.89 1.62
N GLY A 196 14.00 24.06 2.23
CA GLY A 196 15.19 24.45 3.03
C GLY A 196 16.38 24.81 2.16
N GLU A 197 17.56 24.73 2.76
CA GLU A 197 18.85 25.08 2.17
C GLU A 197 19.90 24.09 2.65
N CYS A 198 20.89 23.80 1.81
CA CYS A 198 22.10 23.09 2.19
C CYS A 198 23.31 23.61 1.41
N LYS A 199 24.49 23.21 1.84
CA LYS A 199 25.74 23.43 1.11
C LYS A 199 26.21 22.12 0.51
N ILE A 200 26.77 22.16 -0.70
CA ILE A 200 27.33 21.02 -1.39
C ILE A 200 28.82 21.29 -1.58
N GLN A 201 29.64 20.42 -1.02
CA GLN A 201 31.08 20.43 -1.20
C GLN A 201 31.44 19.47 -2.34
N PHE A 202 32.30 19.90 -3.27
CA PHE A 202 32.82 19.09 -4.37
C PHE A 202 34.34 18.93 -4.24
N ASP A 203 34.85 17.78 -4.69
CA ASP A 203 36.27 17.47 -4.91
C ASP A 203 37.21 17.81 -3.76
N ASP A 204 36.81 17.63 -2.50
CA ASP A 204 37.57 17.96 -1.29
C ASP A 204 38.07 19.39 -1.23
N THR A 205 37.47 20.27 -1.98
CA THR A 205 37.79 21.70 -1.89
C THR A 205 37.07 22.34 -0.69
N GLU A 206 37.61 23.43 -0.17
CA GLU A 206 36.86 24.25 0.79
C GLU A 206 35.73 25.04 0.13
N ILE A 207 35.65 24.96 -1.20
CA ILE A 207 34.62 25.64 -1.99
C ILE A 207 33.32 24.87 -1.88
N THR A 208 32.32 25.55 -1.42
CA THR A 208 30.96 24.98 -1.33
C THR A 208 29.99 25.81 -2.15
N THR A 209 29.02 25.11 -2.75
CA THR A 209 27.89 25.75 -3.41
C THR A 209 26.70 25.72 -2.46
N THR A 210 26.11 26.88 -2.21
CA THR A 210 24.83 26.96 -1.51
C THR A 210 23.72 26.55 -2.47
N ALA A 211 22.89 25.60 -2.06
CA ALA A 211 21.74 25.12 -2.79
C ALA A 211 20.46 25.41 -2.00
N THR A 212 19.58 26.21 -2.57
CA THR A 212 18.31 26.64 -1.99
C THR A 212 17.12 26.01 -2.72
N MET A 213 15.94 26.18 -2.15
CA MET A 213 14.70 25.67 -2.76
C MET A 213 14.55 26.12 -4.23
N GLY A 214 14.42 25.14 -5.12
CA GLY A 214 14.32 25.31 -6.57
C GLY A 214 15.62 25.03 -7.32
N ASP A 215 16.78 25.02 -6.64
CA ASP A 215 18.06 24.75 -7.29
C ASP A 215 18.23 23.27 -7.66
N ILE A 216 18.87 23.03 -8.80
CA ILE A 216 19.25 21.70 -9.29
C ILE A 216 20.78 21.65 -9.42
N ASN A 217 21.39 20.70 -8.72
CA ASN A 217 22.81 20.46 -8.75
C ASN A 217 23.11 19.11 -9.39
N ILE A 218 23.99 19.09 -10.40
CA ILE A 218 24.38 17.87 -11.09
C ILE A 218 25.71 17.36 -10.52
N ILE A 219 25.71 16.12 -10.09
CA ILE A 219 26.87 15.40 -9.57
C ILE A 219 27.33 14.42 -10.65
N PRO A 220 28.45 14.66 -11.32
CA PRO A 220 28.97 13.74 -12.34
C PRO A 220 29.52 12.45 -11.72
N ILE A 221 29.63 11.42 -12.57
CA ILE A 221 30.40 10.20 -12.27
C ILE A 221 31.79 10.57 -11.75
N MET A 222 32.28 9.89 -10.74
CA MET A 222 33.59 10.04 -10.10
C MET A 222 33.82 11.36 -9.35
N ALA A 223 32.88 12.31 -9.35
CA ALA A 223 33.02 13.52 -8.55
C ALA A 223 32.80 13.23 -7.06
N TRP A 224 33.78 13.59 -6.23
CA TRP A 224 33.59 13.58 -4.78
C TRP A 224 32.61 14.66 -4.37
N HIS A 225 31.64 14.32 -3.53
CA HIS A 225 30.60 15.24 -3.12
C HIS A 225 30.06 14.92 -1.72
N ARG A 226 29.69 15.99 -1.03
CA ARG A 226 29.11 15.91 0.31
C ARG A 226 28.11 17.04 0.51
N PRO A 227 26.82 16.75 0.70
CA PRO A 227 25.86 17.76 1.16
C PRO A 227 25.94 17.88 2.68
N TYR A 228 25.82 19.10 3.19
CA TYR A 228 25.67 19.37 4.61
C TYR A 228 24.73 20.54 4.85
N ASN A 229 24.04 20.47 5.98
CA ASN A 229 23.07 21.48 6.38
C ASN A 229 23.61 22.24 7.59
N ASP A 230 23.99 23.48 7.39
CA ASP A 230 24.48 24.40 8.46
C ASP A 230 23.40 25.42 8.86
N THR A 231 22.12 25.16 8.48
CA THR A 231 20.98 25.98 8.85
C THR A 231 20.20 25.39 10.03
N ASP A 232 19.18 26.12 10.51
CA ASP A 232 18.32 25.68 11.62
C ASP A 232 17.10 24.87 11.17
N GLU A 233 16.88 24.73 9.85
CA GLU A 233 15.74 24.01 9.27
C GLU A 233 16.21 22.78 8.49
N PRO A 234 15.41 21.68 8.44
CA PRO A 234 15.75 20.53 7.61
C PRO A 234 15.80 20.88 6.12
N CYS A 235 16.82 20.37 5.41
CA CYS A 235 16.93 20.45 3.96
C CYS A 235 16.38 19.17 3.31
N HIS A 236 15.43 19.32 2.39
CA HIS A 236 14.84 18.24 1.62
C HIS A 236 15.33 18.27 0.18
N ILE A 237 15.88 17.17 -0.28
CA ILE A 237 16.45 17.01 -1.62
C ILE A 237 15.76 15.84 -2.32
N ILE A 238 15.29 16.04 -3.56
CA ILE A 238 14.98 14.93 -4.47
C ILE A 238 16.26 14.61 -5.23
N GLU A 239 16.76 13.41 -5.02
CA GLU A 239 17.91 12.84 -5.70
C GLU A 239 17.47 11.94 -6.84
N ILE A 240 17.90 12.24 -8.05
CA ILE A 240 17.68 11.40 -9.22
C ILE A 240 19.02 10.79 -9.61
N GLN A 241 19.17 9.49 -9.40
CA GLN A 241 20.32 8.70 -9.83
C GLN A 241 20.06 8.16 -11.23
N SER A 242 21.04 8.25 -12.12
CA SER A 242 20.93 7.72 -13.49
C SER A 242 22.27 7.16 -13.97
N GLY A 243 22.26 5.93 -14.51
CA GLY A 243 23.50 5.31 -14.98
C GLY A 243 23.36 3.82 -15.26
N LYS A 244 24.51 3.15 -15.36
CA LYS A 244 24.54 1.70 -15.59
C LYS A 244 24.04 0.91 -14.37
N GLN A 245 24.28 1.44 -13.16
CA GLN A 245 23.95 0.84 -11.89
C GLN A 245 23.62 1.94 -10.87
N CYS A 246 22.48 1.80 -10.20
CA CYS A 246 22.02 2.73 -9.16
C CYS A 246 21.80 1.97 -7.84
N THR A 247 22.85 1.28 -7.35
CA THR A 247 22.83 0.48 -6.13
C THR A 247 23.73 1.08 -5.05
N GLU A 248 23.57 0.64 -3.80
CA GLU A 248 24.38 1.12 -2.68
C GLU A 248 25.84 0.62 -2.75
N GLU A 249 26.11 -0.46 -3.49
CA GLU A 249 27.46 -0.99 -3.73
C GLU A 249 28.32 -0.06 -4.60
N ASP A 250 27.68 0.86 -5.36
CA ASP A 250 28.35 1.88 -6.17
C ASP A 250 28.76 3.11 -5.35
N ILE A 251 28.86 3.00 -4.01
CA ILE A 251 29.26 4.12 -3.15
C ILE A 251 30.67 3.89 -2.63
N GLU A 252 31.61 4.73 -3.05
CA GLU A 252 32.90 4.86 -2.41
C GLU A 252 32.86 6.04 -1.42
N ARG A 253 33.32 5.83 -0.19
CA ARG A 253 33.32 6.84 0.89
C ARG A 253 34.74 7.15 1.29
N LYS A 254 35.03 8.44 1.56
CA LYS A 254 36.23 8.85 2.27
C LYS A 254 36.02 8.73 3.79
N GLU A 255 37.04 8.24 4.45
CA GLU A 255 37.15 8.25 5.91
C GLU A 255 37.39 9.67 6.47
#